data_ed1eac14a54cf2ff5ead16d99f7a3867
#
_entry.id   ed1eac14a54cf2ff5ead16d99f7a3867
#
_cell.length_a   1.000
_cell.length_b   1.000
_cell.length_c   1.000
_cell.angle_alpha   90.00
_cell.angle_beta   90.00
_cell.angle_gamma   90.00
#
_symmetry.space_group_name_H-M   'P 1'
#
loop_
_entity.id
_entity.type
_entity.pdbx_description
1 polymer ?
#
loop_
_entity_poly.entity_id
_entity_poly.type
_entity_poly.pdbx_seq_one_letter_code
_entity_poly.pdbx_strand_id
1 'polypeptide(L)'
;YEQYIGAFCRDIRLDVIAMMQQNNVAGAFAHILKAVEILSPPSYELYSRKTQPEQLKAIEEVVNDKLYALIPDDNDWIGVQTILDINAFRAPNKSRVRFKNFKGEYEWTRAPALIGPVQFFILDKSSFKPMSVAVARRNNFGLPSTQNKSTKVAYPTNVQAPRVYAEDEIRSLFAVAGGRAAMDVIEISTNPVA
;
A
#
# COMPACT_ATOMS: atom_id res chain seq x y z
N TYR A 1 -3.34 -13.30 4.40
CA TYR A 1 -4.63 -12.63 4.66
C TYR A 1 -5.10 -11.83 3.45
N GLU A 2 -4.30 -10.95 2.90
CA GLU A 2 -4.67 -10.02 1.81
C GLU A 2 -5.22 -10.73 0.57
N GLN A 3 -4.56 -11.78 0.09
CA GLN A 3 -5.04 -12.55 -1.05
C GLN A 3 -6.37 -13.26 -0.77
N TYR A 4 -6.57 -13.68 0.49
CA TYR A 4 -7.79 -14.34 0.90
C TYR A 4 -8.96 -13.37 0.93
N ILE A 5 -8.75 -12.18 1.50
CA ILE A 5 -9.71 -11.09 1.53
C ILE A 5 -10.01 -10.59 0.13
N GLY A 6 -8.98 -10.42 -0.71
CA GLY A 6 -9.19 -10.03 -2.11
C GLY A 6 -10.06 -11.03 -2.89
N ALA A 7 -9.84 -12.33 -2.69
CA ALA A 7 -10.67 -13.36 -3.30
C ALA A 7 -12.10 -13.35 -2.74
N PHE A 8 -12.27 -13.10 -1.46
CA PHE A 8 -13.57 -12.90 -0.82
C PHE A 8 -14.30 -11.68 -1.42
N CYS A 9 -13.65 -10.53 -1.50
CA CYS A 9 -14.24 -9.32 -2.09
C CYS A 9 -14.67 -9.53 -3.55
N ARG A 10 -13.87 -10.27 -4.34
CA ARG A 10 -14.26 -10.65 -5.70
C ARG A 10 -15.53 -11.47 -5.70
N ASP A 11 -15.65 -12.48 -4.84
CA ASP A 11 -16.81 -13.34 -4.79
C ASP A 11 -18.06 -12.60 -4.31
N ILE A 12 -17.93 -11.72 -3.31
CA ILE A 12 -19.01 -10.82 -2.89
C ILE A 12 -19.49 -9.96 -4.07
N ARG A 13 -18.58 -9.40 -4.86
CA ARG A 13 -18.93 -8.65 -6.06
C ARG A 13 -19.73 -9.48 -7.06
N LEU A 14 -19.29 -10.70 -7.34
CA LEU A 14 -19.98 -11.60 -8.26
C LEU A 14 -21.39 -11.96 -7.77
N ASP A 15 -21.53 -12.24 -6.47
CA ASP A 15 -22.81 -12.53 -5.84
C ASP A 15 -23.75 -11.30 -5.90
N VAL A 16 -23.24 -10.09 -5.67
CA VAL A 16 -23.98 -8.83 -5.81
C VAL A 16 -24.45 -8.61 -7.26
N ILE A 17 -23.59 -8.85 -8.26
CA ILE A 17 -23.95 -8.75 -9.66
C ILE A 17 -25.09 -9.74 -9.99
N ALA A 18 -25.00 -10.99 -9.52
CA ALA A 18 -26.04 -11.99 -9.73
C ALA A 18 -27.38 -11.59 -9.07
N MET A 19 -27.35 -11.02 -7.85
CA MET A 19 -28.53 -10.52 -7.16
C MET A 19 -29.16 -9.32 -7.89
N MET A 20 -28.34 -8.43 -8.44
CA MET A 20 -28.81 -7.29 -9.23
C MET A 20 -29.48 -7.73 -10.53
N GLN A 21 -28.96 -8.76 -11.19
CA GLN A 21 -29.60 -9.35 -12.37
C GLN A 21 -30.99 -9.95 -12.07
N GLN A 22 -31.22 -10.36 -10.82
CA GLN A 22 -32.51 -10.85 -10.31
C GLN A 22 -33.39 -9.73 -9.74
N ASN A 23 -33.02 -8.47 -9.89
CA ASN A 23 -33.67 -7.29 -9.29
C ASN A 23 -33.79 -7.34 -7.74
N ASN A 24 -32.91 -8.09 -7.09
CA ASN A 24 -32.90 -8.21 -5.62
C ASN A 24 -31.96 -7.17 -4.99
N VAL A 25 -32.33 -5.91 -5.05
CA VAL A 25 -31.53 -4.77 -4.54
C VAL A 25 -31.33 -4.87 -3.02
N ALA A 26 -32.39 -5.21 -2.29
CA ALA A 26 -32.31 -5.32 -0.82
C ALA A 26 -31.37 -6.46 -0.38
N GLY A 27 -31.44 -7.60 -1.07
CA GLY A 27 -30.52 -8.72 -0.83
C GLY A 27 -29.09 -8.39 -1.17
N ALA A 28 -28.84 -7.68 -2.27
CA ALA A 28 -27.53 -7.25 -2.68
C ALA A 28 -26.89 -6.32 -1.64
N PHE A 29 -27.64 -5.35 -1.13
CA PHE A 29 -27.13 -4.45 -0.10
C PHE A 29 -26.89 -5.17 1.24
N ALA A 30 -27.80 -6.06 1.65
CA ALA A 30 -27.62 -6.86 2.87
C ALA A 30 -26.38 -7.77 2.78
N HIS A 31 -26.09 -8.29 1.59
CA HIS A 31 -24.89 -9.10 1.34
C HIS A 31 -23.59 -8.27 1.48
N ILE A 32 -23.58 -7.05 0.94
CA ILE A 32 -22.48 -6.09 1.11
C ILE A 32 -22.33 -5.72 2.60
N LEU A 33 -23.43 -5.42 3.28
CA LEU A 33 -23.40 -5.02 4.68
C LEU A 33 -22.79 -6.11 5.55
N LYS A 34 -23.15 -7.38 5.30
CA LYS A 34 -22.59 -8.52 6.02
C LYS A 34 -21.08 -8.70 5.75
N ALA A 35 -20.65 -8.51 4.49
CA ALA A 35 -19.24 -8.56 4.15
C ALA A 35 -18.44 -7.45 4.84
N VAL A 36 -18.98 -6.24 4.89
CA VAL A 36 -18.36 -5.09 5.56
C VAL A 36 -18.32 -5.28 7.07
N GLU A 37 -19.35 -5.86 7.69
CA GLU A 37 -19.39 -6.20 9.10
C GLU A 37 -18.20 -7.11 9.50
N ILE A 38 -17.93 -8.13 8.67
CA ILE A 38 -16.83 -9.07 8.91
C ILE A 38 -15.46 -8.39 8.74
N LEU A 39 -15.32 -7.52 7.72
CA LEU A 39 -14.03 -6.88 7.40
C LEU A 39 -13.72 -5.67 8.28
N SER A 40 -14.73 -4.89 8.64
CA SER A 40 -14.53 -3.61 9.32
C SER A 40 -15.76 -3.16 10.08
N PRO A 41 -15.85 -3.41 11.38
CA PRO A 41 -16.96 -2.92 12.23
C PRO A 41 -17.24 -1.42 12.11
N PRO A 42 -16.25 -0.49 12.04
CA PRO A 42 -16.56 0.93 11.85
C PRO A 42 -17.17 1.23 10.48
N SER A 43 -16.74 0.53 9.44
CA SER A 43 -17.37 0.70 8.12
C SER A 43 -18.80 0.17 8.13
N TYR A 44 -19.08 -0.89 8.87
CA TYR A 44 -20.44 -1.39 9.06
C TYR A 44 -21.37 -0.32 9.63
N GLU A 45 -20.94 0.42 10.66
CA GLU A 45 -21.75 1.51 11.20
C GLU A 45 -22.07 2.60 10.17
N LEU A 46 -21.10 2.93 9.30
CA LEU A 46 -21.29 3.90 8.24
C LEU A 46 -22.24 3.39 7.17
N TYR A 47 -22.10 2.12 6.76
CA TYR A 47 -22.95 1.50 5.75
C TYR A 47 -24.39 1.27 6.24
N SER A 48 -24.57 0.91 7.51
CA SER A 48 -25.89 0.68 8.10
C SER A 48 -26.79 1.94 8.15
N ARG A 49 -26.17 3.12 8.16
CA ARG A 49 -26.87 4.42 8.19
C ARG A 49 -27.22 4.97 6.81
N LYS A 50 -26.82 4.28 5.71
CA LYS A 50 -27.05 4.75 4.36
C LYS A 50 -28.52 4.76 3.98
N THR A 51 -28.95 5.85 3.37
CA THR A 51 -30.30 6.01 2.78
C THR A 51 -30.43 5.17 1.50
N GLN A 52 -31.66 4.92 1.04
CA GLN A 52 -31.89 4.12 -0.18
C GLN A 52 -31.06 4.55 -1.40
N PRO A 53 -30.97 5.86 -1.75
CA PRO A 53 -30.15 6.28 -2.89
C PRO A 53 -28.66 6.03 -2.64
N GLU A 54 -28.18 6.15 -1.41
CA GLU A 54 -26.80 5.84 -1.06
C GLU A 54 -26.50 4.35 -1.07
N GLN A 55 -27.49 3.51 -0.76
CA GLN A 55 -27.37 2.05 -0.88
C GLN A 55 -27.21 1.63 -2.33
N LEU A 56 -28.01 2.20 -3.24
CA LEU A 56 -27.88 1.96 -4.68
C LEU A 56 -26.49 2.37 -5.19
N LYS A 57 -26.02 3.53 -4.76
CA LYS A 57 -24.67 4.00 -5.10
C LYS A 57 -23.59 3.05 -4.57
N ALA A 58 -23.73 2.56 -3.34
CA ALA A 58 -22.79 1.60 -2.76
C ALA A 58 -22.79 0.27 -3.53
N ILE A 59 -23.94 -0.21 -3.98
CA ILE A 59 -24.03 -1.39 -4.84
C ILE A 59 -23.31 -1.15 -6.16
N GLU A 60 -23.54 0.01 -6.79
CA GLU A 60 -22.87 0.38 -8.04
C GLU A 60 -21.35 0.47 -7.86
N GLU A 61 -20.88 1.02 -6.77
CA GLU A 61 -19.45 1.08 -6.42
C GLU A 61 -18.85 -0.32 -6.30
N VAL A 62 -19.54 -1.25 -5.63
CA VAL A 62 -19.09 -2.64 -5.49
C VAL A 62 -19.09 -3.36 -6.84
N VAL A 63 -20.10 -3.16 -7.69
CA VAL A 63 -20.13 -3.70 -9.05
C VAL A 63 -18.94 -3.19 -9.88
N ASN A 64 -18.49 -1.96 -9.64
CA ASN A 64 -17.32 -1.34 -10.27
C ASN A 64 -15.98 -1.64 -9.55
N ASP A 65 -15.93 -2.70 -8.73
CA ASP A 65 -14.73 -3.14 -8.01
C ASP A 65 -14.23 -2.16 -6.92
N LYS A 66 -15.15 -1.43 -6.30
CA LYS A 66 -14.84 -0.41 -5.29
C LYS A 66 -15.56 -0.71 -3.96
N LEU A 67 -15.16 -1.78 -3.30
CA LEU A 67 -15.58 -2.02 -1.92
C LEU A 67 -14.63 -1.30 -0.97
N TYR A 68 -15.15 -0.27 -0.29
CA TYR A 68 -14.39 0.50 0.69
C TYR A 68 -14.64 -0.01 2.10
N ALA A 69 -13.58 -0.39 2.80
CA ALA A 69 -13.60 -0.73 4.20
C ALA A 69 -12.49 0.06 4.92
N LEU A 70 -12.84 0.77 5.97
CA LEU A 70 -11.89 1.50 6.79
C LEU A 70 -11.24 0.54 7.76
N ILE A 71 -9.93 0.36 7.65
CA ILE A 71 -9.12 -0.43 8.59
C ILE A 71 -8.21 0.55 9.31
N PRO A 72 -8.44 0.87 10.59
CA PRO A 72 -7.56 1.73 11.37
C PRO A 72 -6.21 1.08 11.61
N ASP A 73 -5.16 1.89 11.62
CA ASP A 73 -3.78 1.46 11.79
C ASP A 73 -3.49 0.75 13.12
N ASP A 74 -4.31 1.00 14.14
CA ASP A 74 -4.09 0.55 15.52
C ASP A 74 -4.76 -0.78 15.88
N ASN A 75 -5.44 -1.42 14.94
CA ASN A 75 -6.23 -2.61 15.23
C ASN A 75 -5.87 -3.80 14.34
N ASP A 76 -5.50 -4.90 14.99
CA ASP A 76 -5.36 -6.24 14.41
C ASP A 76 -6.74 -6.88 14.08
N TRP A 77 -7.64 -6.14 13.42
CA TRP A 77 -8.99 -6.66 13.13
C TRP A 77 -9.00 -7.77 12.10
N ILE A 78 -7.99 -7.81 11.27
CA ILE A 78 -7.82 -8.86 10.29
C ILE A 78 -6.93 -9.94 10.89
N GLY A 79 -7.57 -10.87 11.57
CA GLY A 79 -6.92 -12.00 12.21
C GLY A 79 -7.48 -13.35 11.78
N VAL A 80 -7.14 -14.36 12.53
CA VAL A 80 -7.64 -15.73 12.31
C VAL A 80 -9.17 -15.78 12.41
N GLN A 81 -9.75 -15.03 13.36
CA GLN A 81 -11.21 -15.00 13.53
C GLN A 81 -11.90 -14.45 12.30
N THR A 82 -11.39 -13.36 11.71
CA THR A 82 -11.92 -12.79 10.47
C THR A 82 -11.95 -13.81 9.33
N ILE A 83 -10.92 -14.65 9.21
CA ILE A 83 -10.88 -15.71 8.20
C ILE A 83 -11.91 -16.80 8.48
N LEU A 84 -12.13 -17.13 9.75
CA LEU A 84 -13.17 -18.09 10.13
C LEU A 84 -14.57 -17.56 9.82
N ASP A 85 -14.83 -16.27 10.09
CA ASP A 85 -16.10 -15.61 9.81
C ASP A 85 -16.35 -15.49 8.30
N ILE A 86 -15.31 -15.16 7.51
CA ILE A 86 -15.38 -15.20 6.04
C ILE A 86 -15.74 -16.60 5.57
N ASN A 87 -15.10 -17.64 6.10
CA ASN A 87 -15.40 -19.03 5.71
C ASN A 87 -16.84 -19.44 6.07
N ALA A 88 -17.34 -19.00 7.22
CA ALA A 88 -18.71 -19.29 7.65
C ALA A 88 -19.76 -18.56 6.77
N PHE A 89 -19.47 -17.34 6.33
CA PHE A 89 -20.38 -16.55 5.50
C PHE A 89 -20.26 -16.90 4.02
N ARG A 90 -19.06 -16.78 3.45
CA ARG A 90 -18.79 -16.98 2.03
C ARG A 90 -17.32 -17.35 1.80
N ALA A 91 -17.00 -18.62 1.88
CA ALA A 91 -15.64 -19.08 1.57
C ALA A 91 -15.26 -18.72 0.13
N PRO A 92 -14.10 -18.07 -0.09
CA PRO A 92 -13.70 -17.63 -1.43
C PRO A 92 -13.36 -18.82 -2.33
N ASN A 93 -13.84 -18.75 -3.57
CA ASN A 93 -13.63 -19.79 -4.58
C ASN A 93 -12.19 -19.72 -5.12
N LYS A 94 -11.62 -20.91 -5.32
CA LYS A 94 -10.36 -21.08 -6.03
C LYS A 94 -10.63 -21.36 -7.50
N SER A 95 -9.89 -20.72 -8.39
CA SER A 95 -10.02 -20.89 -9.85
C SER A 95 -8.66 -21.14 -10.49
N ARG A 96 -8.65 -21.85 -11.60
CA ARG A 96 -7.44 -21.94 -12.43
C ARG A 96 -7.28 -20.65 -13.23
N VAL A 97 -6.05 -20.19 -13.34
CA VAL A 97 -5.69 -18.96 -14.08
C VAL A 97 -4.93 -19.33 -15.32
N ARG A 98 -5.27 -18.67 -16.41
CA ARG A 98 -4.48 -18.70 -17.64
C ARG A 98 -3.44 -17.58 -17.56
N PHE A 99 -2.18 -17.91 -17.69
CA PHE A 99 -1.09 -16.95 -17.66
C PHE A 99 -0.16 -17.16 -18.86
N LYS A 100 0.61 -16.15 -19.18
CA LYS A 100 1.59 -16.18 -20.23
C LYS A 100 2.93 -16.59 -19.63
N ASN A 101 3.51 -17.70 -20.09
CA ASN A 101 4.82 -18.17 -19.65
C ASN A 101 5.94 -17.30 -20.25
N PHE A 102 7.19 -17.54 -19.82
CA PHE A 102 8.35 -16.79 -20.30
C PHE A 102 8.65 -17.01 -21.80
N LYS A 103 8.08 -18.03 -22.43
CA LYS A 103 8.14 -18.26 -23.89
C LYS A 103 7.06 -17.51 -24.65
N GLY A 104 6.15 -16.85 -23.95
CA GLY A 104 5.03 -16.15 -24.56
C GLY A 104 3.79 -17.02 -24.83
N GLU A 105 3.80 -18.29 -24.44
CA GLU A 105 2.69 -19.22 -24.59
C GLU A 105 1.73 -19.12 -23.42
N TYR A 106 0.45 -19.41 -23.66
CA TYR A 106 -0.56 -19.41 -22.59
C TYR A 106 -0.67 -20.78 -21.94
N GLU A 107 -0.48 -20.81 -20.63
CA GLU A 107 -0.62 -22.00 -19.81
C GLU A 107 -1.66 -21.78 -18.70
N TRP A 108 -2.19 -22.88 -18.18
CA TRP A 108 -3.07 -22.89 -17.01
C TRP A 108 -2.28 -23.27 -15.76
N THR A 109 -2.60 -22.63 -14.63
CA THR A 109 -2.04 -23.04 -13.34
C THR A 109 -2.32 -24.50 -13.03
N ARG A 110 -1.36 -25.21 -12.50
CA ARG A 110 -1.49 -26.66 -12.14
C ARG A 110 -2.57 -26.88 -11.09
N ALA A 111 -2.65 -25.96 -10.12
CA ALA A 111 -3.63 -26.00 -9.04
C ALA A 111 -4.53 -24.77 -9.10
N PRO A 112 -5.78 -24.87 -8.57
CA PRO A 112 -6.63 -23.70 -8.38
C PRO A 112 -5.98 -22.72 -7.39
N ALA A 113 -6.01 -21.44 -7.72
CA ALA A 113 -5.47 -20.34 -6.91
C ALA A 113 -6.59 -19.40 -6.45
N LEU A 114 -6.36 -18.69 -5.36
CA LEU A 114 -7.18 -17.58 -4.95
C LEU A 114 -6.87 -16.38 -5.86
N ILE A 115 -7.91 -15.78 -6.39
CA ILE A 115 -7.80 -14.63 -7.29
C ILE A 115 -8.72 -13.54 -6.78
N GLY A 116 -8.20 -12.34 -6.65
CA GLY A 116 -8.98 -11.18 -6.23
C GLY A 116 -8.15 -9.90 -6.34
N PRO A 117 -8.79 -8.73 -6.24
CA PRO A 117 -8.08 -7.48 -6.14
C PRO A 117 -7.25 -7.44 -4.86
N VAL A 118 -6.03 -6.97 -4.95
CA VAL A 118 -5.16 -6.70 -3.81
C VAL A 118 -4.69 -5.26 -3.92
N GLN A 119 -4.93 -4.48 -2.90
CA GLN A 119 -4.38 -3.14 -2.81
C GLN A 119 -2.98 -3.24 -2.25
N PHE A 120 -2.03 -2.67 -2.96
CA PHE A 120 -0.66 -2.54 -2.47
C PHE A 120 -0.23 -1.08 -2.55
N PHE A 121 0.56 -0.69 -1.58
CA PHE A 121 1.21 0.61 -1.58
C PHE A 121 2.68 0.43 -1.90
N ILE A 122 3.18 1.25 -2.80
CA ILE A 122 4.62 1.45 -2.89
C ILE A 122 4.97 2.28 -1.67
N LEU A 123 5.57 1.64 -0.66
CA LEU A 123 6.09 2.34 0.49
C LEU A 123 7.31 3.15 0.05
N ASP A 124 7.05 4.32 -0.50
CA ASP A 124 8.06 5.34 -0.47
C ASP A 124 8.41 5.60 0.98
N LYS A 125 9.70 5.66 1.27
CA LYS A 125 10.19 6.05 2.58
C LYS A 125 9.65 7.44 2.87
N SER A 126 8.46 7.51 3.44
CA SER A 126 7.85 8.79 3.80
C SER A 126 8.75 9.47 4.84
N SER A 127 8.81 10.80 4.76
CA SER A 127 9.72 11.64 5.53
C SER A 127 9.66 11.51 7.06
N PHE A 128 8.63 10.91 7.62
CA PHE A 128 8.42 10.84 9.07
C PHE A 128 9.30 9.83 9.80
N LYS A 129 9.49 8.63 9.28
CA LYS A 129 10.30 7.60 9.95
C LYS A 129 11.78 7.59 9.55
N PRO A 130 12.16 7.85 8.29
CA PRO A 130 13.58 7.85 7.90
C PRO A 130 14.26 9.21 8.02
N MET A 131 13.56 10.28 8.40
CA MET A 131 14.17 11.58 8.54
C MET A 131 14.90 11.67 9.88
N SER A 132 16.23 11.70 9.83
CA SER A 132 17.06 12.11 10.96
C SER A 132 17.73 13.43 10.63
N VAL A 133 17.62 14.39 11.54
CA VAL A 133 18.32 15.68 11.44
C VAL A 133 19.48 15.66 12.42
N ALA A 134 20.68 15.78 11.92
CA ALA A 134 21.88 15.87 12.74
C ALA A 134 22.67 17.13 12.37
N VAL A 135 23.11 17.87 13.39
CA VAL A 135 24.03 19.00 13.21
C VAL A 135 25.46 18.48 13.24
N ALA A 136 26.27 18.95 12.30
CA ALA A 136 27.68 18.64 12.24
C ALA A 136 28.38 19.06 13.56
N ARG A 137 28.97 18.09 14.27
CA ARG A 137 29.80 18.38 15.42
C ARG A 137 31.11 18.98 14.92
N ARG A 138 31.41 20.16 15.42
CA ARG A 138 32.66 20.86 15.11
C ARG A 138 33.52 20.95 16.37
N ASN A 139 34.83 20.96 16.17
CA ASN A 139 35.79 21.26 17.24
C ASN A 139 35.81 22.78 17.52
N ASN A 140 36.61 23.20 18.51
CA ASN A 140 36.72 24.62 18.90
C ASN A 140 37.26 25.53 17.77
N PHE A 141 37.83 24.95 16.73
CA PHE A 141 38.34 25.66 15.56
C PHE A 141 37.35 25.67 14.39
N GLY A 142 36.13 25.18 14.61
CA GLY A 142 35.11 25.12 13.56
C GLY A 142 35.29 23.97 12.58
N LEU A 143 36.27 23.12 12.72
CA LEU A 143 36.52 21.95 11.86
C LEU A 143 35.65 20.77 12.30
N PRO A 144 35.27 19.88 11.38
CA PRO A 144 34.54 18.67 11.71
C PRO A 144 35.30 17.82 12.74
N SER A 145 34.63 17.42 13.82
CA SER A 145 35.23 16.61 14.87
C SER A 145 35.19 15.13 14.54
N THR A 146 36.18 14.35 14.97
CA THR A 146 36.26 12.91 14.74
C THR A 146 35.14 12.20 15.48
N GLN A 147 34.37 11.38 14.77
CA GLN A 147 33.30 10.56 15.33
C GLN A 147 33.79 9.15 15.62
N ASN A 148 33.41 8.60 16.77
CA ASN A 148 33.67 7.20 17.11
C ASN A 148 32.68 6.27 16.38
N LYS A 149 32.96 4.97 16.39
CA LYS A 149 32.13 3.97 15.69
C LYS A 149 30.64 4.00 16.06
N SER A 150 30.34 4.19 17.36
CA SER A 150 28.96 4.24 17.85
C SER A 150 28.18 5.43 17.31
N THR A 151 28.83 6.57 17.17
CA THR A 151 28.21 7.76 16.59
C THR A 151 27.98 7.62 15.08
N LYS A 152 28.85 6.88 14.37
CA LYS A 152 28.65 6.58 12.94
C LYS A 152 27.46 5.67 12.69
N VAL A 153 27.16 4.76 13.62
CA VAL A 153 25.98 3.86 13.53
C VAL A 153 24.71 4.61 13.90
N ALA A 154 24.76 5.43 14.95
CA ALA A 154 23.58 6.20 15.39
C ALA A 154 23.24 7.37 14.43
N TYR A 155 24.23 7.92 13.75
CA TYR A 155 24.06 9.00 12.78
C TYR A 155 24.65 8.57 11.44
N PRO A 156 23.84 7.93 10.57
CA PRO A 156 24.30 7.44 9.26
C PRO A 156 24.76 8.56 8.33
N THR A 157 24.41 9.81 8.59
CA THR A 157 25.02 10.97 7.95
C THR A 157 26.39 11.22 8.57
N ASN A 158 27.44 10.74 7.90
CA ASN A 158 28.81 10.99 8.34
C ASN A 158 29.16 12.46 8.11
N VAL A 159 29.12 13.22 9.19
CA VAL A 159 29.36 14.66 9.17
C VAL A 159 30.84 15.03 8.91
N GLN A 160 31.72 14.05 8.84
CA GLN A 160 33.15 14.24 8.67
C GLN A 160 33.67 14.00 7.26
N ALA A 161 32.99 13.11 6.54
CA ALA A 161 33.30 12.88 5.14
C ALA A 161 32.18 13.45 4.29
N PRO A 162 32.48 14.09 3.17
CA PRO A 162 31.44 14.47 2.23
C PRO A 162 30.65 13.21 1.86
N ARG A 163 29.34 13.26 2.06
CA ARG A 163 28.47 12.16 1.66
C ARG A 163 28.43 12.15 0.14
N VAL A 164 28.79 11.01 -0.42
CA VAL A 164 28.58 10.77 -1.85
C VAL A 164 27.08 10.55 -2.06
N TYR A 165 26.48 11.32 -2.95
CA TYR A 165 25.11 11.09 -3.35
C TYR A 165 25.00 9.75 -4.09
N ALA A 166 24.06 8.90 -3.67
CA ALA A 166 23.71 7.72 -4.42
C ALA A 166 22.94 8.12 -5.69
N GLU A 167 22.89 7.22 -6.67
CA GLU A 167 22.21 7.46 -7.95
C GLU A 167 20.76 7.96 -7.78
N ASP A 168 20.02 7.34 -6.86
CA ASP A 168 18.62 7.68 -6.59
C ASP A 168 18.47 9.08 -5.97
N GLU A 169 19.41 9.46 -5.12
CA GLU A 169 19.44 10.79 -4.49
C GLU A 169 19.74 11.87 -5.53
N ILE A 170 20.66 11.61 -6.46
CA ILE A 170 20.99 12.51 -7.56
C ILE A 170 19.82 12.67 -8.51
N ARG A 171 19.16 11.57 -8.89
CA ARG A 171 17.97 11.62 -9.74
C ARG A 171 16.85 12.42 -9.10
N SER A 172 16.62 12.22 -7.80
CA SER A 172 15.61 12.97 -7.05
C SER A 172 15.96 14.45 -6.95
N LEU A 173 17.23 14.77 -6.69
CA LEU A 173 17.70 16.16 -6.66
C LEU A 173 17.49 16.84 -8.01
N PHE A 174 17.84 16.20 -9.12
CA PHE A 174 17.69 16.77 -10.45
C PHE A 174 16.24 16.90 -10.90
N ALA A 175 15.37 15.97 -10.46
CA ALA A 175 13.94 16.06 -10.74
C ALA A 175 13.29 17.26 -10.03
N VAL A 176 13.73 17.61 -8.82
CA VAL A 176 13.17 18.70 -8.02
C VAL A 176 13.85 20.04 -8.32
N ALA A 177 15.17 20.06 -8.39
CA ALA A 177 15.95 21.30 -8.50
C ALA A 177 16.37 21.66 -9.94
N GLY A 178 16.20 20.74 -10.87
CA GLY A 178 16.49 20.94 -12.30
C GLY A 178 17.97 20.85 -12.67
N GLY A 179 18.23 20.93 -13.97
CA GLY A 179 19.58 20.74 -14.52
C GLY A 179 20.62 21.77 -14.09
N ARG A 180 20.20 22.97 -13.69
CA ARG A 180 21.11 24.02 -13.21
C ARG A 180 21.72 23.65 -11.86
N ALA A 181 20.91 23.13 -10.93
CA ALA A 181 21.41 22.63 -9.66
C ALA A 181 22.35 21.41 -9.83
N ALA A 182 22.11 20.62 -10.86
CA ALA A 182 23.02 19.53 -11.23
C ALA A 182 24.40 20.05 -11.64
N MET A 183 24.45 21.06 -12.46
CA MET A 183 25.72 21.70 -12.88
C MET A 183 26.46 22.30 -11.69
N ASP A 184 25.76 23.01 -10.80
CA ASP A 184 26.34 23.61 -9.61
C ASP A 184 26.96 22.53 -8.68
N VAL A 185 26.26 21.42 -8.47
CA VAL A 185 26.76 20.31 -7.66
C VAL A 185 28.00 19.64 -8.29
N ILE A 186 28.01 19.48 -9.60
CA ILE A 186 29.18 18.92 -10.33
C ILE A 186 30.37 19.89 -10.24
N GLU A 187 30.13 21.17 -10.43
CA GLU A 187 31.16 22.18 -10.36
C GLU A 187 31.81 22.27 -8.98
N ILE A 188 30.99 22.30 -7.91
CA ILE A 188 31.47 22.26 -6.52
C ILE A 188 32.21 20.95 -6.24
N SER A 189 31.71 19.82 -6.72
CA SER A 189 32.32 18.49 -6.52
C SER A 189 33.67 18.33 -7.20
N THR A 190 33.90 19.00 -8.31
CA THR A 190 35.15 18.94 -9.10
C THR A 190 36.15 20.02 -8.73
N ASN A 191 35.75 21.05 -7.99
CA ASN A 191 36.61 22.13 -7.59
C ASN A 191 37.25 21.89 -6.19
N PRO A 192 38.55 21.64 -6.11
CA PRO A 192 39.22 21.36 -4.82
C PRO A 192 39.34 22.59 -3.92
N VAL A 193 38.98 23.77 -4.39
CA VAL A 193 39.11 25.07 -3.69
C VAL A 193 37.76 25.61 -3.23
N ALA A 194 36.65 25.00 -3.68
CA ALA A 194 35.30 25.44 -3.34
C ALA A 194 34.80 24.94 -1.99
#